data_1d4c8223119c19e40134d80576970e30
#
_entry.id   1d4c8223119c19e40134d80576970e30
#
_cell.length_a   1.000
_cell.length_b   1.000
_cell.length_c   1.000
_cell.angle_alpha   90.00
_cell.angle_beta   90.00
_cell.angle_gamma   90.00
#
_symmetry.space_group_name_H-M   'P 1'
#
loop_
_entity.id
_entity.type
_entity.pdbx_description
1 polymer ?
#
loop_
_entity_poly.entity_id
_entity_poly.type
_entity_poly.pdbx_seq_one_letter_code
_entity_poly.pdbx_strand_id
1 'polypeptide(L)'
;MKIVLSPSKTKTITTVDNNGAVHTAVQDGQFQPHITQDLVKHVQSLDVAALGKALKLKDDKAQALFDFYQDFASHPVGHACESYDGIAFKYLDWQNLSDEAKAFGESHLVVMSALYGVVEPMMGVRDYRLDMVDKVGINLYDTWREAVDAYFHKEDWILNLASKEYAKMVNHPKVVTVEFWELRGDAFKQMSTSSKMSRGVMAHECLTRQVKHVGDLPREVNGFTCVTDIDSITIPSESMTVRYERK
;
A
#
# COMPACT_ATOMS: atom_id res chain seq x y z
N MET A 1 9.81 -6.00 -12.02
CA MET A 1 8.45 -6.16 -11.48
C MET A 1 8.27 -5.34 -10.22
N LYS A 2 7.05 -4.95 -9.86
CA LYS A 2 6.72 -4.31 -8.57
C LYS A 2 5.69 -5.11 -7.80
N ILE A 3 5.84 -5.12 -6.48
CA ILE A 3 4.87 -5.68 -5.52
C ILE A 3 4.07 -4.52 -4.95
N VAL A 4 2.75 -4.54 -5.09
CA VAL A 4 1.90 -3.41 -4.73
C VAL A 4 1.06 -3.74 -3.50
N LEU A 5 1.15 -2.91 -2.46
CA LEU A 5 0.31 -2.97 -1.25
C LEU A 5 -0.61 -1.75 -1.15
N SER A 6 -1.71 -1.91 -0.40
CA SER A 6 -2.52 -0.77 0.07
C SER A 6 -1.88 -0.12 1.28
N PRO A 7 -2.12 1.17 1.53
CA PRO A 7 -1.65 1.84 2.73
C PRO A 7 -2.43 1.37 3.98
N SER A 8 -2.01 1.83 5.13
CA SER A 8 -2.78 1.73 6.36
C SER A 8 -3.38 3.07 6.77
N LYS A 9 -4.61 3.03 7.30
CA LYS A 9 -5.22 4.19 7.97
C LYS A 9 -4.51 4.55 9.27
N THR A 10 -3.98 3.54 9.96
CA THR A 10 -3.22 3.70 11.19
C THR A 10 -1.74 3.78 10.87
N LYS A 11 -1.08 4.76 11.42
CA LYS A 11 0.37 4.95 11.31
C LYS A 11 0.93 5.28 12.68
N THR A 12 2.12 4.79 12.94
CA THR A 12 2.95 5.19 14.07
C THR A 12 4.21 5.79 13.49
N ILE A 13 4.32 7.12 13.52
CA ILE A 13 5.48 7.79 12.92
C ILE A 13 6.69 7.55 13.78
N THR A 14 7.61 6.73 13.28
CA THR A 14 8.87 6.43 13.94
C THR A 14 9.93 7.40 13.42
N THR A 15 10.42 8.25 14.30
CA THR A 15 11.48 9.25 14.00
C THR A 15 12.86 8.76 14.40
N VAL A 16 12.97 7.55 14.94
CA VAL A 16 14.22 6.91 15.34
C VAL A 16 14.29 5.50 14.81
N ASP A 17 15.47 5.05 14.45
CA ASP A 17 15.72 3.65 14.08
C ASP A 17 15.73 2.72 15.32
N ASN A 18 15.87 1.41 15.09
CA ASN A 18 15.93 0.41 16.15
C ASN A 18 17.13 0.57 17.09
N ASN A 19 18.12 1.38 16.73
CA ASN A 19 19.30 1.70 17.53
C ASN A 19 19.15 3.04 18.29
N GLY A 20 17.99 3.70 18.17
CA GLY A 20 17.71 5.00 18.80
C GLY A 20 18.30 6.21 18.08
N ALA A 21 18.84 6.03 16.86
CA ALA A 21 19.30 7.16 16.05
C ALA A 21 18.08 7.87 15.43
N VAL A 22 18.04 9.19 15.57
CA VAL A 22 16.98 10.02 14.97
C VAL A 22 17.14 9.99 13.44
N HIS A 23 16.07 9.68 12.72
CA HIS A 23 16.03 9.81 11.26
C HIS A 23 16.10 11.30 10.88
N THR A 24 17.31 11.84 10.79
CA THR A 24 17.58 13.28 10.63
C THR A 24 17.26 13.82 9.24
N ALA A 25 16.87 12.98 8.28
CA ALA A 25 16.70 13.38 6.88
C ALA A 25 15.61 12.63 6.11
N VAL A 26 14.55 12.16 6.80
CA VAL A 26 13.41 11.59 6.07
C VAL A 26 12.70 12.72 5.32
N GLN A 27 12.84 12.74 4.00
CA GLN A 27 12.10 13.70 3.17
C GLN A 27 10.66 13.21 2.96
N ASP A 28 9.71 14.12 3.08
CA ASP A 28 8.30 13.84 2.84
C ASP A 28 8.08 13.39 1.38
N GLY A 29 7.16 12.47 1.18
CA GLY A 29 6.79 11.76 -0.06
C GLY A 29 7.31 12.36 -1.38
N GLN A 30 8.24 11.66 -2.02
CA GLN A 30 9.04 12.20 -3.13
C GLN A 30 8.51 11.88 -4.53
N PHE A 31 7.47 11.03 -4.66
CA PHE A 31 7.05 10.53 -5.99
C PHE A 31 6.67 11.66 -6.95
N GLN A 32 5.70 12.49 -6.57
CA GLN A 32 5.26 13.69 -7.33
C GLN A 32 4.95 14.79 -6.32
N PRO A 33 5.95 15.51 -5.80
CA PRO A 33 5.77 16.46 -4.68
C PRO A 33 4.73 17.55 -4.98
N HIS A 34 4.65 18.02 -6.23
CA HIS A 34 3.69 19.04 -6.62
C HIS A 34 2.24 18.56 -6.52
N ILE A 35 1.93 17.31 -6.93
CA ILE A 35 0.59 16.73 -6.80
C ILE A 35 0.24 16.59 -5.32
N THR A 36 1.16 16.08 -4.49
CA THR A 36 0.96 15.97 -3.05
C THR A 36 0.69 17.35 -2.42
N GLN A 37 1.47 18.38 -2.76
CA GLN A 37 1.26 19.73 -2.26
C GLN A 37 -0.10 20.30 -2.67
N ASP A 38 -0.52 20.10 -3.91
CA ASP A 38 -1.81 20.57 -4.39
C ASP A 38 -2.97 19.83 -3.71
N LEU A 39 -2.83 18.53 -3.45
CA LEU A 39 -3.78 17.76 -2.65
C LEU A 39 -3.87 18.26 -1.20
N VAL A 40 -2.72 18.53 -0.56
CA VAL A 40 -2.70 19.10 0.80
C VAL A 40 -3.41 20.45 0.82
N LYS A 41 -3.08 21.38 -0.09
CA LYS A 41 -3.75 22.69 -0.22
C LYS A 41 -5.26 22.54 -0.45
N HIS A 42 -5.65 21.58 -1.29
CA HIS A 42 -7.05 21.30 -1.55
C HIS A 42 -7.79 20.86 -0.27
N VAL A 43 -7.20 19.90 0.49
CA VAL A 43 -7.78 19.44 1.76
C VAL A 43 -7.81 20.58 2.79
N GLN A 44 -6.77 21.41 2.87
CA GLN A 44 -6.73 22.62 3.72
C GLN A 44 -7.83 23.63 3.40
N SER A 45 -8.32 23.68 2.16
CA SER A 45 -9.40 24.60 1.74
C SER A 45 -10.79 24.13 2.18
N LEU A 46 -10.94 22.88 2.62
CA LEU A 46 -12.21 22.35 3.14
C LEU A 46 -12.41 22.82 4.58
N ASP A 47 -13.63 23.15 4.95
CA ASP A 47 -13.96 23.34 6.35
C ASP A 47 -14.14 22.01 7.10
N VAL A 48 -14.23 22.07 8.43
CA VAL A 48 -14.34 20.88 9.30
C VAL A 48 -15.56 20.01 8.92
N ALA A 49 -16.69 20.64 8.61
CA ALA A 49 -17.94 19.93 8.27
C ALA A 49 -17.81 19.20 6.92
N ALA A 50 -17.24 19.86 5.91
CA ALA A 50 -16.98 19.29 4.60
C ALA A 50 -15.99 18.12 4.70
N LEU A 51 -14.89 18.29 5.45
CA LEU A 51 -13.89 17.25 5.69
C LEU A 51 -14.49 16.06 6.44
N GLY A 52 -15.25 16.31 7.51
CA GLY A 52 -15.95 15.27 8.28
C GLY A 52 -16.92 14.46 7.41
N LYS A 53 -17.69 15.13 6.56
CA LYS A 53 -18.61 14.49 5.60
C LYS A 53 -17.85 13.68 4.55
N ALA A 54 -16.77 14.22 3.97
CA ALA A 54 -15.98 13.58 2.92
C ALA A 54 -15.35 12.27 3.41
N LEU A 55 -14.76 12.27 4.62
CA LEU A 55 -14.07 11.12 5.21
C LEU A 55 -14.93 10.31 6.18
N LYS A 56 -16.22 10.64 6.32
CA LYS A 56 -17.19 9.99 7.24
C LYS A 56 -16.69 9.96 8.68
N LEU A 57 -16.17 11.09 9.15
CA LEU A 57 -15.67 11.27 10.51
C LEU A 57 -16.73 11.92 11.39
N LYS A 58 -16.68 11.60 12.69
CA LYS A 58 -17.39 12.33 13.74
C LYS A 58 -16.67 13.67 14.04
N ASP A 59 -17.38 14.62 14.62
CA ASP A 59 -16.94 16.00 14.79
C ASP A 59 -15.55 16.15 15.41
N ASP A 60 -15.28 15.46 16.53
CA ASP A 60 -13.96 15.50 17.19
C ASP A 60 -12.82 15.03 16.28
N LYS A 61 -13.07 13.96 15.51
CA LYS A 61 -12.07 13.42 14.58
C LYS A 61 -11.94 14.27 13.33
N ALA A 62 -13.03 14.93 12.91
CA ALA A 62 -12.99 15.85 11.79
C ALA A 62 -12.20 17.10 12.16
N GLN A 63 -12.40 17.65 13.38
CA GLN A 63 -11.64 18.78 13.88
C GLN A 63 -10.16 18.45 14.00
N ALA A 64 -9.80 17.33 14.63
CA ALA A 64 -8.41 16.92 14.78
C ALA A 64 -7.70 16.72 13.42
N LEU A 65 -8.42 16.18 12.43
CA LEU A 65 -7.86 16.01 11.08
C LEU A 65 -7.74 17.35 10.34
N PHE A 66 -8.70 18.25 10.52
CA PHE A 66 -8.62 19.61 9.99
C PHE A 66 -7.39 20.33 10.54
N ASP A 67 -7.21 20.33 11.87
CA ASP A 67 -6.05 20.95 12.51
C ASP A 67 -4.73 20.35 12.04
N PHE A 68 -4.67 19.02 11.87
CA PHE A 68 -3.52 18.31 11.29
C PHE A 68 -3.18 18.85 9.89
N TYR A 69 -4.18 18.98 9.00
CA TYR A 69 -3.90 19.48 7.66
C TYR A 69 -3.52 20.96 7.65
N GLN A 70 -4.09 21.80 8.53
CA GLN A 70 -3.72 23.22 8.60
C GLN A 70 -2.22 23.40 8.94
N ASP A 71 -1.66 22.51 9.74
CA ASP A 71 -0.25 22.54 10.13
C ASP A 71 0.55 21.35 9.56
N PHE A 72 0.13 20.85 8.39
CA PHE A 72 0.65 19.61 7.78
C PHE A 72 2.18 19.55 7.74
N ALA A 73 2.84 20.67 7.38
CA ALA A 73 4.29 20.70 7.20
C ALA A 73 5.08 20.52 8.50
N SER A 74 4.50 20.87 9.66
CA SER A 74 5.16 20.77 10.96
C SER A 74 5.13 19.38 11.57
N HIS A 75 4.22 18.51 11.08
CA HIS A 75 4.10 17.16 11.62
C HIS A 75 5.30 16.27 11.27
N PRO A 76 5.69 15.35 12.18
CA PRO A 76 6.83 14.48 11.97
C PRO A 76 6.65 13.58 10.73
N VAL A 77 7.79 13.23 10.12
CA VAL A 77 7.90 12.34 8.96
C VAL A 77 8.65 11.09 9.38
N GLY A 78 8.15 9.92 8.97
CA GLY A 78 8.81 8.64 9.19
C GLY A 78 8.87 7.82 7.92
N HIS A 79 9.74 6.82 7.86
CA HIS A 79 9.82 5.90 6.73
C HIS A 79 8.52 5.09 6.58
N ALA A 80 8.02 4.95 5.35
CA ALA A 80 6.70 4.40 5.09
C ALA A 80 6.51 2.99 5.67
N CYS A 81 7.39 2.04 5.36
CA CYS A 81 7.24 0.66 5.83
C CYS A 81 7.42 0.50 7.34
N GLU A 82 8.07 1.45 8.00
CA GLU A 82 8.21 1.50 9.47
C GLU A 82 7.05 2.24 10.14
N SER A 83 6.36 3.11 9.41
CA SER A 83 5.30 3.96 9.95
C SER A 83 3.90 3.38 9.76
N TYR A 84 3.62 2.70 8.64
CA TYR A 84 2.32 2.08 8.44
C TYR A 84 2.09 0.95 9.45
N ASP A 85 1.06 1.08 10.32
CA ASP A 85 0.73 0.15 11.42
C ASP A 85 -0.63 -0.52 11.22
N GLY A 86 -0.87 -1.05 10.05
CA GLY A 86 -2.08 -1.83 9.74
C GLY A 86 -1.80 -3.33 9.71
N ILE A 87 -2.88 -4.12 9.68
CA ILE A 87 -2.77 -5.59 9.70
C ILE A 87 -1.78 -6.10 8.65
N ALA A 88 -1.83 -5.62 7.40
CA ALA A 88 -0.91 -6.08 6.36
C ALA A 88 0.55 -5.77 6.69
N PHE A 89 0.83 -4.61 7.28
CA PHE A 89 2.20 -4.21 7.65
C PHE A 89 2.74 -4.98 8.86
N LYS A 90 1.88 -5.33 9.83
CA LYS A 90 2.27 -6.23 10.93
C LYS A 90 2.70 -7.61 10.46
N TYR A 91 2.11 -8.08 9.36
CA TYR A 91 2.46 -9.37 8.75
C TYR A 91 3.52 -9.27 7.64
N LEU A 92 3.72 -8.08 7.06
CA LEU A 92 4.90 -7.77 6.25
C LEU A 92 6.15 -7.80 7.11
N ASP A 93 6.03 -7.36 8.37
CA ASP A 93 7.09 -7.41 9.38
C ASP A 93 8.43 -6.86 8.87
N TRP A 94 8.36 -5.66 8.26
CA TRP A 94 9.49 -5.01 7.58
C TRP A 94 10.74 -4.93 8.46
N GLN A 95 10.56 -4.63 9.76
CA GLN A 95 11.68 -4.43 10.68
C GLN A 95 12.52 -5.69 10.87
N ASN A 96 11.90 -6.87 10.83
CA ASN A 96 12.55 -8.17 11.03
C ASN A 96 13.02 -8.84 9.73
N LEU A 97 12.87 -8.21 8.57
CA LEU A 97 13.45 -8.66 7.32
C LEU A 97 14.98 -8.57 7.36
N SER A 98 15.69 -9.50 6.68
CA SER A 98 17.13 -9.39 6.49
C SER A 98 17.49 -8.17 5.63
N ASP A 99 18.75 -7.73 5.70
CA ASP A 99 19.22 -6.59 4.91
C ASP A 99 19.07 -6.83 3.40
N GLU A 100 19.28 -8.08 2.96
CA GLU A 100 19.09 -8.46 1.55
C GLU A 100 17.61 -8.39 1.14
N ALA A 101 16.68 -8.83 2.01
CA ALA A 101 15.25 -8.75 1.76
C ALA A 101 14.75 -7.29 1.76
N LYS A 102 15.29 -6.44 2.64
CA LYS A 102 15.02 -4.99 2.64
C LYS A 102 15.53 -4.32 1.38
N ALA A 103 16.77 -4.59 0.97
CA ALA A 103 17.34 -4.05 -0.26
C ALA A 103 16.53 -4.49 -1.51
N PHE A 104 16.08 -5.74 -1.55
CA PHE A 104 15.16 -6.21 -2.58
C PHE A 104 13.83 -5.45 -2.50
N GLY A 105 13.29 -5.26 -1.29
CA GLY A 105 12.05 -4.53 -1.04
C GLY A 105 12.11 -3.07 -1.48
N GLU A 106 13.20 -2.36 -1.22
CA GLU A 106 13.40 -0.97 -1.66
C GLU A 106 13.29 -0.82 -3.19
N SER A 107 13.70 -1.85 -3.93
CA SER A 107 13.63 -1.85 -5.39
C SER A 107 12.29 -2.37 -5.95
N HIS A 108 11.55 -3.19 -5.20
CA HIS A 108 10.40 -3.94 -5.72
C HIS A 108 9.08 -3.65 -5.02
N LEU A 109 9.07 -3.28 -3.73
CA LEU A 109 7.85 -3.00 -2.99
C LEU A 109 7.41 -1.56 -3.15
N VAL A 110 6.11 -1.36 -3.35
CA VAL A 110 5.47 -0.03 -3.30
C VAL A 110 4.15 -0.10 -2.56
N VAL A 111 3.84 0.98 -1.86
CA VAL A 111 2.56 1.19 -1.20
C VAL A 111 1.80 2.27 -1.97
N MET A 112 0.57 1.97 -2.39
CA MET A 112 -0.27 2.99 -3.04
C MET A 112 -0.86 3.91 -1.99
N SER A 113 -0.91 5.20 -2.27
CA SER A 113 -1.39 6.23 -1.33
C SER A 113 -2.29 7.23 -2.05
N ALA A 114 -3.40 7.60 -1.41
CA ALA A 114 -4.27 8.65 -1.93
C ALA A 114 -3.64 10.04 -1.86
N LEU A 115 -2.73 10.27 -0.89
CA LEU A 115 -2.05 11.56 -0.73
C LEU A 115 -0.71 11.63 -1.47
N TYR A 116 0.05 10.53 -1.51
CA TYR A 116 1.42 10.51 -2.02
C TYR A 116 1.59 9.76 -3.36
N GLY A 117 0.53 9.13 -3.87
CA GLY A 117 0.56 8.32 -5.09
C GLY A 117 1.30 7.00 -4.89
N VAL A 118 2.52 6.89 -5.37
CA VAL A 118 3.41 5.74 -5.15
C VAL A 118 4.38 6.04 -4.02
N VAL A 119 4.47 5.16 -3.05
CA VAL A 119 5.33 5.29 -1.87
C VAL A 119 6.26 4.07 -1.80
N GLU A 120 7.55 4.31 -1.93
CA GLU A 120 8.58 3.29 -1.73
C GLU A 120 8.88 3.08 -0.24
N PRO A 121 9.44 1.94 0.20
CA PRO A 121 9.56 1.59 1.61
C PRO A 121 10.20 2.64 2.52
N MET A 122 11.24 3.31 2.03
CA MET A 122 12.01 4.31 2.77
C MET A 122 11.60 5.76 2.48
N MET A 123 10.57 5.99 1.64
CA MET A 123 10.00 7.32 1.46
C MET A 123 9.34 7.82 2.74
N GLY A 124 9.43 9.14 2.95
CA GLY A 124 8.82 9.80 4.10
C GLY A 124 7.30 9.90 3.98
N VAL A 125 6.59 9.58 5.07
CA VAL A 125 5.15 9.79 5.19
C VAL A 125 4.82 10.45 6.53
N ARG A 126 3.74 11.25 6.56
CA ARG A 126 3.13 11.76 7.79
C ARG A 126 1.92 10.90 8.19
N ASP A 127 1.39 11.12 9.38
CA ASP A 127 0.16 10.43 9.84
C ASP A 127 -1.10 11.05 9.21
N TYR A 128 -1.10 11.12 7.87
CA TYR A 128 -2.24 11.62 7.10
C TYR A 128 -3.41 10.64 7.11
N ARG A 129 -4.61 11.16 6.84
CA ARG A 129 -5.78 10.35 6.54
C ARG A 129 -6.45 10.84 5.27
N LEU A 130 -6.35 10.05 4.23
CA LEU A 130 -7.03 10.20 2.96
C LEU A 130 -7.05 8.83 2.27
N ASP A 131 -8.22 8.39 1.83
CA ASP A 131 -8.42 7.16 1.06
C ASP A 131 -8.91 7.49 -0.35
N MET A 132 -8.66 6.62 -1.32
CA MET A 132 -9.02 6.85 -2.73
C MET A 132 -10.53 7.03 -2.97
N VAL A 133 -11.36 6.52 -2.05
CA VAL A 133 -12.84 6.61 -2.13
C VAL A 133 -13.41 7.83 -1.40
N ASP A 134 -12.58 8.63 -0.73
CA ASP A 134 -13.02 9.82 0.00
C ASP A 134 -13.48 10.91 -0.97
N LYS A 135 -14.60 11.53 -0.65
CA LYS A 135 -15.27 12.50 -1.53
C LYS A 135 -14.85 13.93 -1.20
N VAL A 136 -13.59 14.22 -1.38
CA VAL A 136 -12.99 15.54 -1.08
C VAL A 136 -13.24 16.60 -2.16
N GLY A 137 -14.17 16.36 -3.09
CA GLY A 137 -14.52 17.33 -4.14
C GLY A 137 -13.72 17.18 -5.44
N ILE A 138 -12.71 16.35 -5.45
CA ILE A 138 -11.91 15.99 -6.63
C ILE A 138 -11.86 14.47 -6.79
N ASN A 139 -11.56 14.00 -7.99
CA ASN A 139 -11.37 12.57 -8.26
C ASN A 139 -9.90 12.19 -8.07
N LEU A 140 -9.59 11.56 -6.94
CA LEU A 140 -8.21 11.16 -6.58
C LEU A 140 -7.61 10.16 -7.58
N TYR A 141 -8.42 9.30 -8.22
CA TYR A 141 -7.92 8.40 -9.25
C TYR A 141 -7.46 9.17 -10.49
N ASP A 142 -8.23 10.17 -10.94
CA ASP A 142 -7.85 10.98 -12.09
C ASP A 142 -6.63 11.86 -11.79
N THR A 143 -6.53 12.37 -10.54
CA THR A 143 -5.38 13.16 -10.08
C THR A 143 -4.05 12.39 -10.23
N TRP A 144 -4.06 11.08 -9.92
CA TRP A 144 -2.85 10.27 -9.93
C TRP A 144 -2.62 9.50 -11.24
N ARG A 145 -3.62 9.38 -12.12
CA ARG A 145 -3.62 8.49 -13.29
C ARG A 145 -2.35 8.59 -14.11
N GLU A 146 -2.05 9.76 -14.64
CA GLU A 146 -0.92 9.95 -15.55
C GLU A 146 0.43 9.59 -14.90
N ALA A 147 0.65 10.06 -13.69
CA ALA A 147 1.90 9.83 -12.97
C ALA A 147 2.09 8.36 -12.58
N VAL A 148 1.03 7.69 -12.14
CA VAL A 148 1.07 6.27 -11.73
C VAL A 148 1.20 5.38 -12.96
N ASP A 149 0.49 5.66 -14.05
CA ASP A 149 0.61 4.94 -15.31
C ASP A 149 2.06 5.02 -15.85
N ALA A 150 2.66 6.22 -15.84
CA ALA A 150 4.05 6.41 -16.26
C ALA A 150 5.04 5.65 -15.36
N TYR A 151 4.77 5.58 -14.05
CA TYR A 151 5.61 4.83 -13.11
C TYR A 151 5.63 3.34 -13.42
N PHE A 152 4.44 2.73 -13.61
CA PHE A 152 4.33 1.28 -13.84
C PHE A 152 4.61 0.85 -15.28
N HIS A 153 4.52 1.74 -16.25
CA HIS A 153 4.68 1.40 -17.68
C HIS A 153 6.03 0.70 -18.00
N LYS A 154 7.08 0.99 -17.25
CA LYS A 154 8.42 0.42 -17.44
C LYS A 154 8.60 -0.96 -16.82
N GLU A 155 7.64 -1.44 -16.06
CA GLU A 155 7.74 -2.73 -15.36
C GLU A 155 7.37 -3.90 -16.30
N ASP A 156 8.03 -5.05 -16.15
CA ASP A 156 7.70 -6.24 -16.92
C ASP A 156 6.33 -6.81 -16.54
N TRP A 157 6.00 -6.77 -15.25
CA TRP A 157 4.72 -7.18 -14.68
C TRP A 157 4.58 -6.67 -13.25
N ILE A 158 3.37 -6.75 -12.70
CA ILE A 158 3.03 -6.23 -11.38
C ILE A 158 2.36 -7.31 -10.55
N LEU A 159 2.87 -7.56 -9.33
CA LEU A 159 2.21 -8.37 -8.31
C LEU A 159 1.28 -7.48 -7.48
N ASN A 160 -0.02 -7.61 -7.68
CA ASN A 160 -1.00 -6.82 -6.97
C ASN A 160 -1.48 -7.54 -5.70
N LEU A 161 -1.04 -7.06 -4.55
CA LEU A 161 -1.49 -7.45 -3.22
C LEU A 161 -2.37 -6.33 -2.59
N ALA A 162 -2.69 -5.28 -3.33
CA ALA A 162 -3.55 -4.20 -2.85
C ALA A 162 -5.02 -4.61 -2.80
N SER A 163 -5.81 -3.85 -2.03
CA SER A 163 -7.27 -3.97 -2.04
C SER A 163 -7.85 -3.52 -3.38
N LYS A 164 -9.11 -3.92 -3.66
CA LYS A 164 -9.82 -3.48 -4.89
C LYS A 164 -9.84 -1.96 -5.07
N GLU A 165 -9.83 -1.21 -3.97
CA GLU A 165 -9.78 0.25 -3.99
C GLU A 165 -8.47 0.76 -4.60
N TYR A 166 -7.34 0.33 -4.05
CA TYR A 166 -6.02 0.78 -4.48
C TYR A 166 -5.51 0.08 -5.74
N ALA A 167 -5.95 -1.14 -6.02
CA ALA A 167 -5.67 -1.84 -7.27
C ALA A 167 -6.14 -1.07 -8.51
N LYS A 168 -7.19 -0.27 -8.39
CA LYS A 168 -7.69 0.60 -9.48
C LYS A 168 -6.72 1.71 -9.89
N MET A 169 -5.73 2.03 -9.06
CA MET A 169 -4.67 2.96 -9.42
C MET A 169 -3.66 2.34 -10.39
N VAL A 170 -3.58 1.01 -10.45
CA VAL A 170 -2.59 0.29 -11.26
C VAL A 170 -3.22 -0.08 -12.60
N ASN A 171 -2.78 0.60 -13.65
CA ASN A 171 -3.18 0.33 -15.02
C ASN A 171 -1.96 -0.25 -15.78
N HIS A 172 -1.90 -1.56 -15.90
CA HIS A 172 -0.79 -2.25 -16.56
C HIS A 172 -1.31 -3.52 -17.27
N PRO A 173 -0.81 -3.89 -18.46
CA PRO A 173 -1.30 -5.05 -19.21
C PRO A 173 -1.01 -6.39 -18.55
N LYS A 174 -0.06 -6.45 -17.62
CA LYS A 174 0.40 -7.69 -16.97
C LYS A 174 0.34 -7.54 -15.45
N VAL A 175 -0.87 -7.56 -14.88
CA VAL A 175 -1.10 -7.51 -13.44
C VAL A 175 -1.48 -8.89 -12.93
N VAL A 176 -0.68 -9.45 -12.03
CA VAL A 176 -0.98 -10.67 -11.29
C VAL A 176 -1.65 -10.30 -9.98
N THR A 177 -2.96 -10.48 -9.89
CA THR A 177 -3.73 -10.21 -8.67
C THR A 177 -3.81 -11.46 -7.81
N VAL A 178 -3.37 -11.37 -6.56
CA VAL A 178 -3.49 -12.47 -5.59
C VAL A 178 -4.78 -12.35 -4.81
N GLU A 179 -5.55 -13.42 -4.78
CA GLU A 179 -6.80 -13.51 -4.04
C GLU A 179 -6.78 -14.64 -3.01
N PHE A 180 -7.27 -14.36 -1.79
CA PHE A 180 -7.37 -15.32 -0.68
C PHE A 180 -8.83 -15.63 -0.40
N TRP A 181 -9.21 -16.91 -0.58
CA TRP A 181 -10.56 -17.41 -0.45
C TRP A 181 -10.67 -18.44 0.67
N GLU A 182 -11.59 -18.24 1.59
CA GLU A 182 -11.80 -19.04 2.79
C GLU A 182 -13.15 -19.74 2.71
N LEU A 183 -13.18 -21.06 2.96
CA LEU A 183 -14.43 -21.80 3.00
C LEU A 183 -15.24 -21.38 4.24
N ARG A 184 -16.46 -20.91 4.03
CA ARG A 184 -17.40 -20.51 5.08
C ARG A 184 -18.77 -21.13 4.81
N GLY A 185 -19.09 -22.20 5.57
CA GLY A 185 -20.20 -23.07 5.21
C GLY A 185 -19.91 -23.76 3.88
N ASP A 186 -20.81 -23.65 2.93
CA ASP A 186 -20.71 -24.30 1.61
C ASP A 186 -20.11 -23.42 0.51
N ALA A 187 -19.56 -22.24 0.86
CA ALA A 187 -19.07 -21.29 -0.13
C ALA A 187 -17.72 -20.66 0.25
N PHE A 188 -16.87 -20.49 -0.76
CA PHE A 188 -15.64 -19.69 -0.61
C PHE A 188 -15.96 -18.19 -0.59
N LYS A 189 -15.37 -17.48 0.38
CA LYS A 189 -15.53 -16.02 0.57
C LYS A 189 -14.19 -15.36 0.81
N GLN A 190 -14.03 -14.13 0.32
CA GLN A 190 -12.89 -13.27 0.66
C GLN A 190 -13.17 -12.55 1.98
N MET A 191 -12.47 -12.94 3.03
CA MET A 191 -12.61 -12.32 4.35
C MET A 191 -11.63 -11.16 4.52
N SER A 192 -12.13 -9.98 4.85
CA SER A 192 -11.32 -8.75 4.87
C SER A 192 -10.07 -8.86 5.75
N THR A 193 -10.22 -9.38 6.99
CA THR A 193 -9.10 -9.50 7.93
C THR A 193 -8.09 -10.54 7.47
N SER A 194 -8.54 -11.77 7.13
CA SER A 194 -7.67 -12.83 6.61
C SER A 194 -6.93 -12.39 5.35
N SER A 195 -7.62 -11.71 4.42
CA SER A 195 -6.99 -11.22 3.20
C SER A 195 -5.90 -10.18 3.48
N LYS A 196 -6.10 -9.28 4.46
CA LYS A 196 -5.06 -8.30 4.84
C LYS A 196 -3.84 -8.99 5.46
N MET A 197 -4.06 -9.94 6.37
CA MET A 197 -3.00 -10.75 6.97
C MET A 197 -2.19 -11.47 5.88
N SER A 198 -2.88 -12.21 5.01
CA SER A 198 -2.25 -13.03 3.97
C SER A 198 -1.51 -12.19 2.92
N ARG A 199 -1.97 -10.98 2.61
CA ARG A 199 -1.23 -10.04 1.74
C ARG A 199 0.07 -9.58 2.38
N GLY A 200 0.08 -9.33 3.69
CA GLY A 200 1.31 -9.01 4.42
C GLY A 200 2.29 -10.17 4.43
N VAL A 201 1.82 -11.39 4.77
CA VAL A 201 2.67 -12.61 4.71
C VAL A 201 3.18 -12.86 3.30
N MET A 202 2.34 -12.73 2.27
CA MET A 202 2.75 -12.88 0.86
C MET A 202 3.86 -11.89 0.50
N ALA A 203 3.71 -10.62 0.88
CA ALA A 203 4.74 -9.62 0.64
C ALA A 203 6.04 -9.99 1.36
N HIS A 204 5.98 -10.35 2.64
CA HIS A 204 7.13 -10.83 3.41
C HIS A 204 7.88 -11.98 2.72
N GLU A 205 7.14 -13.03 2.33
CA GLU A 205 7.69 -14.20 1.64
C GLU A 205 8.31 -13.83 0.28
N CYS A 206 7.64 -12.96 -0.48
CA CYS A 206 8.17 -12.50 -1.77
C CYS A 206 9.47 -11.71 -1.60
N LEU A 207 9.59 -10.89 -0.57
CA LEU A 207 10.81 -10.13 -0.27
C LEU A 207 11.94 -11.06 0.21
N THR A 208 11.64 -11.95 1.14
CA THR A 208 12.60 -12.90 1.70
C THR A 208 13.17 -13.85 0.63
N ARG A 209 12.32 -14.32 -0.28
CA ARG A 209 12.71 -15.22 -1.38
C ARG A 209 13.20 -14.48 -2.61
N GLN A 210 13.11 -13.14 -2.62
CA GLN A 210 13.44 -12.31 -3.78
C GLN A 210 12.74 -12.75 -5.06
N VAL A 211 11.42 -12.97 -4.97
CA VAL A 211 10.56 -13.45 -6.07
C VAL A 211 10.63 -12.51 -7.27
N LYS A 212 10.99 -13.07 -8.44
CA LYS A 212 11.07 -12.33 -9.73
C LYS A 212 10.11 -12.85 -10.78
N HIS A 213 9.65 -14.10 -10.64
CA HIS A 213 8.76 -14.76 -11.58
C HIS A 213 7.45 -15.20 -10.90
N VAL A 214 6.39 -15.35 -11.65
CA VAL A 214 5.09 -15.80 -11.12
C VAL A 214 5.18 -17.21 -10.55
N GLY A 215 5.96 -18.09 -11.21
CA GLY A 215 6.19 -19.45 -10.77
C GLY A 215 6.91 -19.57 -9.41
N ASP A 216 7.65 -18.52 -8.99
CA ASP A 216 8.37 -18.49 -7.73
C ASP A 216 7.48 -18.07 -6.55
N LEU A 217 6.22 -17.69 -6.79
CA LEU A 217 5.29 -17.33 -5.71
C LEU A 217 5.12 -18.49 -4.73
N PRO A 218 5.07 -18.22 -3.41
CA PRO A 218 4.89 -19.25 -2.39
C PRO A 218 3.65 -20.08 -2.64
N ARG A 219 3.75 -21.42 -2.54
CA ARG A 219 2.59 -22.31 -2.69
C ARG A 219 1.64 -22.28 -1.52
N GLU A 220 2.15 -21.92 -0.35
CA GLU A 220 1.38 -21.78 0.88
C GLU A 220 1.67 -20.43 1.53
N VAL A 221 0.62 -19.73 1.95
CA VAL A 221 0.68 -18.42 2.59
C VAL A 221 -0.38 -18.34 3.68
N ASN A 222 0.05 -18.19 4.93
CA ASN A 222 -0.87 -18.00 6.07
C ASN A 222 -1.98 -19.07 6.16
N GLY A 223 -1.64 -20.32 5.85
CA GLY A 223 -2.57 -21.45 5.83
C GLY A 223 -3.50 -21.51 4.61
N PHE A 224 -3.24 -20.68 3.59
CA PHE A 224 -3.89 -20.78 2.28
C PHE A 224 -2.96 -21.46 1.29
N THR A 225 -3.51 -22.36 0.48
CA THR A 225 -2.78 -23.11 -0.56
C THR A 225 -3.11 -22.50 -1.92
N CYS A 226 -2.10 -22.31 -2.77
CA CYS A 226 -2.25 -21.88 -4.16
C CYS A 226 -2.97 -22.97 -4.97
N VAL A 227 -4.09 -22.62 -5.60
CA VAL A 227 -4.87 -23.54 -6.45
C VAL A 227 -4.79 -23.18 -7.93
N THR A 228 -4.11 -22.09 -8.28
CA THR A 228 -3.82 -21.71 -9.66
C THR A 228 -2.53 -22.37 -10.11
N ASP A 229 -2.52 -22.98 -11.29
CA ASP A 229 -1.29 -23.49 -11.90
C ASP A 229 -0.42 -22.32 -12.37
N ILE A 230 0.73 -22.15 -11.75
CA ILE A 230 1.69 -21.07 -12.02
C ILE A 230 3.12 -21.59 -12.28
N ASP A 231 3.34 -22.90 -12.27
CA ASP A 231 4.68 -23.52 -12.25
C ASP A 231 5.56 -23.11 -13.42
N SER A 232 5.00 -22.92 -14.58
CA SER A 232 5.73 -22.58 -15.80
C SER A 232 5.74 -21.08 -16.14
N ILE A 233 5.14 -20.23 -15.30
CA ILE A 233 4.96 -18.81 -15.62
C ILE A 233 6.14 -17.99 -15.11
N THR A 234 7.02 -17.57 -15.99
CA THR A 234 8.09 -16.62 -15.67
C THR A 234 7.54 -15.20 -15.62
N ILE A 235 7.03 -14.69 -16.75
CA ILE A 235 6.37 -13.41 -16.87
C ILE A 235 4.99 -13.66 -17.45
N PRO A 236 3.90 -13.12 -16.90
CA PRO A 236 2.58 -13.35 -17.46
C PRO A 236 2.44 -12.70 -18.84
N SER A 237 1.71 -13.34 -19.75
CA SER A 237 1.41 -12.78 -21.08
C SER A 237 0.38 -11.65 -21.01
N GLU A 238 -0.51 -11.73 -20.03
CA GLU A 238 -1.60 -10.77 -19.78
C GLU A 238 -1.91 -10.74 -18.27
N SER A 239 -2.83 -9.87 -17.87
CA SER A 239 -3.30 -9.82 -16.49
C SER A 239 -4.02 -11.10 -16.10
N MET A 240 -3.71 -11.60 -14.88
CA MET A 240 -4.27 -12.85 -14.36
C MET A 240 -4.55 -12.77 -12.85
N THR A 241 -5.33 -13.73 -12.36
CA THR A 241 -5.56 -13.92 -10.92
C THR A 241 -4.91 -15.21 -10.45
N VAL A 242 -4.12 -15.10 -9.38
CA VAL A 242 -3.58 -16.25 -8.65
C VAL A 242 -4.42 -16.43 -7.39
N ARG A 243 -5.10 -17.55 -7.31
CA ARG A 243 -6.05 -17.86 -6.23
C ARG A 243 -5.41 -18.77 -5.19
N TYR A 244 -5.60 -18.38 -3.93
CA TYR A 244 -5.25 -19.16 -2.75
C TYR A 244 -6.50 -19.52 -1.97
N GLU A 245 -6.61 -20.76 -1.54
CA GLU A 245 -7.76 -21.27 -0.80
C GLU A 245 -7.37 -21.85 0.56
N ARG A 246 -8.28 -21.67 1.54
CA ARG A 246 -8.23 -22.32 2.85
C ARG A 246 -9.57 -22.96 3.14
N LYS A 247 -9.57 -24.24 3.52
CA LYS A 247 -10.73 -25.02 3.97
C LYS A 247 -10.93 -24.90 5.47
#